data_fe5dc0c72e29fd2108c10f2ec5ec839b
#
_entry.id   fe5dc0c72e29fd2108c10f2ec5ec839b
#
_cell.length_a   1.000
_cell.length_b   1.000
_cell.length_c   1.000
_cell.angle_alpha   90.00
_cell.angle_beta   90.00
_cell.angle_gamma   90.00
#
_symmetry.space_group_name_H-M   'P 1'
#
loop_
_entity.id
_entity.type
_entity.pdbx_description
1 polymer ?
#
loop_
_entity_poly.entity_id
_entity_poly.type
_entity_poly.pdbx_seq_one_letter_code
_entity_poly.pdbx_strand_id
1 'polypeptide(L)'
;FDKNQFRAWLDKARFADTEGGRGSIAALHERRPNNHGTQASASRIAASLYLQDQTDLNRAILVFKGALGDRASYAGFSFGELSWQADPSKPRWINPKGSKISGVSVDGVIPDDARRCGSFSTGLCKSDYMWEGLQGIVVAAEMLHRAGYPAFEFSDRAILRSMQWLHNTTLKNRKNFPAEG
;
A
#
# COMPACT_ATOMS: atom_id res chain seq x y z
N PHE A 1 -23.17 -24.36 3.47
CA PHE A 1 -22.10 -23.50 3.96
C PHE A 1 -22.33 -23.16 5.43
N ASP A 2 -21.40 -23.57 6.30
CA ASP A 2 -21.45 -23.28 7.73
C ASP A 2 -20.80 -21.90 8.01
N LYS A 3 -21.63 -20.91 8.30
CA LYS A 3 -21.18 -19.54 8.60
C LYS A 3 -20.33 -19.46 9.88
N ASN A 4 -20.61 -20.28 10.90
CA ASN A 4 -19.88 -20.22 12.15
C ASN A 4 -18.47 -20.79 11.99
N GLN A 5 -18.33 -21.91 11.28
CA GLN A 5 -17.02 -22.46 10.94
C GLN A 5 -16.21 -21.48 10.09
N PHE A 6 -16.82 -20.84 9.10
CA PHE A 6 -16.15 -19.84 8.26
C PHE A 6 -15.70 -18.62 9.07
N ARG A 7 -16.53 -18.11 9.97
CA ARG A 7 -16.14 -17.01 10.87
C ARG A 7 -14.97 -17.38 11.76
N ALA A 8 -15.02 -18.57 12.38
CA ALA A 8 -13.93 -19.07 13.22
C ALA A 8 -12.63 -19.28 12.42
N TRP A 9 -12.72 -19.72 11.16
CA TRP A 9 -11.57 -19.84 10.28
C TRP A 9 -11.00 -18.47 9.92
N LEU A 10 -11.83 -17.49 9.52
CA LEU A 10 -11.38 -16.13 9.19
C LEU A 10 -10.69 -15.45 10.38
N ASP A 11 -11.24 -15.63 11.58
CA ASP A 11 -10.67 -15.07 12.81
C ASP A 11 -9.24 -15.58 13.03
N LYS A 12 -9.02 -16.87 12.86
CA LYS A 12 -7.67 -17.48 12.96
C LYS A 12 -6.78 -17.07 11.79
N ALA A 13 -7.28 -17.06 10.55
CA ALA A 13 -6.50 -16.81 9.33
C ALA A 13 -5.83 -15.43 9.34
N ARG A 14 -6.43 -14.43 9.99
CA ARG A 14 -5.82 -13.08 10.10
C ARG A 14 -4.48 -13.10 10.84
N PHE A 15 -4.35 -13.98 11.85
CA PHE A 15 -3.24 -13.99 12.78
C PHE A 15 -2.37 -15.25 12.67
N ALA A 16 -2.83 -16.28 11.95
CA ALA A 16 -2.05 -17.48 11.74
C ALA A 16 -0.81 -17.18 10.90
N ASP A 17 0.34 -17.69 11.31
CA ASP A 17 1.55 -17.58 10.51
C ASP A 17 1.42 -18.45 9.25
N THR A 18 1.86 -17.91 8.12
CA THR A 18 1.85 -18.63 6.85
C THR A 18 2.99 -19.66 6.82
N GLU A 19 2.78 -20.78 6.13
CA GLU A 19 3.84 -21.74 5.88
C GLU A 19 5.08 -21.04 5.30
N GLY A 20 6.25 -21.33 5.88
CA GLY A 20 7.51 -20.71 5.50
C GLY A 20 7.89 -19.44 6.26
N GLY A 21 7.22 -19.10 7.37
CA GLY A 21 7.63 -18.04 8.30
C GLY A 21 7.52 -16.62 7.73
N ARG A 22 6.65 -16.41 6.74
CA ARG A 22 6.46 -15.08 6.10
C ARG A 22 5.63 -14.12 6.96
N GLY A 23 4.99 -14.62 8.01
CA GLY A 23 4.11 -13.89 8.91
C GLY A 23 2.62 -14.02 8.53
N SER A 24 1.78 -13.60 9.45
CA SER A 24 0.32 -13.58 9.27
C SER A 24 -0.13 -12.42 8.37
N ILE A 25 -1.40 -12.41 7.94
CA ILE A 25 -2.02 -11.29 7.23
C ILE A 25 -1.84 -9.98 8.02
N ALA A 26 -2.09 -10.01 9.33
CA ALA A 26 -1.92 -8.84 10.19
C ALA A 26 -0.44 -8.38 10.24
N ALA A 27 0.50 -9.31 10.38
CA ALA A 27 1.93 -8.99 10.41
C ALA A 27 2.45 -8.46 9.06
N LEU A 28 1.98 -9.00 7.94
CA LEU A 28 2.32 -8.48 6.61
C LEU A 28 1.79 -7.08 6.40
N HIS A 29 0.54 -6.82 6.77
CA HIS A 29 -0.06 -5.48 6.71
C HIS A 29 0.75 -4.48 7.53
N GLU A 30 1.19 -4.84 8.73
CA GLU A 30 1.91 -3.94 9.64
C GLU A 30 3.37 -3.71 9.26
N ARG A 31 4.00 -4.65 8.56
CA ARG A 31 5.46 -4.58 8.31
C ARG A 31 5.85 -4.28 6.88
N ARG A 32 5.05 -4.67 5.88
CA ARG A 32 5.45 -4.64 4.47
C ARG A 32 4.93 -3.41 3.74
N PRO A 33 5.79 -2.42 3.43
CA PRO A 33 5.38 -1.19 2.74
C PRO A 33 5.37 -1.35 1.21
N ASN A 34 4.77 -2.42 0.70
CA ASN A 34 4.76 -2.79 -0.71
C ASN A 34 3.49 -3.57 -1.09
N ASN A 35 3.41 -4.05 -2.34
CA ASN A 35 2.30 -4.83 -2.87
C ASN A 35 1.81 -5.95 -1.93
N HIS A 36 2.72 -6.69 -1.26
CA HIS A 36 2.31 -7.73 -0.30
C HIS A 36 1.53 -7.15 0.89
N GLY A 37 2.01 -6.03 1.46
CA GLY A 37 1.34 -5.39 2.59
C GLY A 37 0.00 -4.78 2.21
N THR A 38 -0.16 -4.25 0.98
CA THR A 38 -1.44 -3.69 0.52
C THR A 38 -2.50 -4.76 0.33
N GLN A 39 -2.14 -5.92 -0.25
CA GLN A 39 -3.06 -7.05 -0.37
C GLN A 39 -3.44 -7.61 1.01
N ALA A 40 -2.47 -7.68 1.93
CA ALA A 40 -2.73 -8.07 3.31
C ALA A 40 -3.65 -7.05 4.03
N SER A 41 -3.48 -5.74 3.75
CA SER A 41 -4.37 -4.68 4.25
C SER A 41 -5.82 -4.92 3.81
N ALA A 42 -6.04 -5.12 2.52
CA ALA A 42 -7.37 -5.39 1.96
C ALA A 42 -8.00 -6.63 2.61
N SER A 43 -7.24 -7.73 2.72
CA SER A 43 -7.71 -8.99 3.30
C SER A 43 -8.06 -8.84 4.78
N ARG A 44 -7.20 -8.15 5.58
CA ARG A 44 -7.44 -7.91 7.01
C ARG A 44 -8.69 -7.06 7.25
N ILE A 45 -8.81 -5.95 6.50
CA ILE A 45 -9.96 -5.03 6.62
C ILE A 45 -11.26 -5.76 6.26
N ALA A 46 -11.28 -6.52 5.15
CA ALA A 46 -12.44 -7.31 4.75
C ALA A 46 -12.86 -8.30 5.85
N ALA A 47 -11.89 -9.04 6.41
CA ALA A 47 -12.16 -10.01 7.47
C ALA A 47 -12.68 -9.33 8.74
N SER A 48 -12.07 -8.22 9.16
CA SER A 48 -12.47 -7.48 10.38
C SER A 48 -13.87 -6.89 10.24
N LEU A 49 -14.22 -6.34 9.08
CA LEU A 49 -15.56 -5.86 8.78
C LEU A 49 -16.59 -7.01 8.80
N TYR A 50 -16.31 -8.13 8.14
CA TYR A 50 -17.19 -9.29 8.11
C TYR A 50 -17.41 -9.91 9.50
N LEU A 51 -16.37 -9.98 10.30
CA LEU A 51 -16.41 -10.50 11.67
C LEU A 51 -17.02 -9.51 12.67
N GLN A 52 -17.15 -8.23 12.29
CA GLN A 52 -17.54 -7.12 13.18
C GLN A 52 -16.52 -6.94 14.32
N ASP A 53 -15.24 -7.24 14.07
CA ASP A 53 -14.14 -7.04 15.01
C ASP A 53 -13.67 -5.60 14.96
N GLN A 54 -14.31 -4.73 15.73
CA GLN A 54 -13.99 -3.30 15.76
C GLN A 54 -12.60 -3.02 16.29
N THR A 55 -12.07 -3.86 17.18
CA THR A 55 -10.72 -3.70 17.75
C THR A 55 -9.66 -3.87 16.67
N ASP A 56 -9.73 -4.96 15.92
CA ASP A 56 -8.78 -5.20 14.81
C ASP A 56 -9.01 -4.23 13.65
N LEU A 57 -10.24 -3.87 13.34
CA LEU A 57 -10.57 -2.87 12.33
C LEU A 57 -9.94 -1.51 12.66
N ASN A 58 -10.04 -1.04 13.89
CA ASN A 58 -9.43 0.21 14.33
C ASN A 58 -7.90 0.17 14.17
N ARG A 59 -7.27 -0.94 14.56
CA ARG A 59 -5.83 -1.15 14.34
C ARG A 59 -5.47 -1.14 12.87
N ALA A 60 -6.22 -1.84 12.03
CA ALA A 60 -6.00 -1.89 10.60
C ALA A 60 -6.13 -0.50 9.93
N ILE A 61 -7.07 0.33 10.39
CA ILE A 61 -7.24 1.71 9.90
C ILE A 61 -6.03 2.59 10.25
N LEU A 62 -5.47 2.47 11.46
CA LEU A 62 -4.25 3.21 11.82
C LEU A 62 -3.09 2.85 10.91
N VAL A 63 -2.89 1.55 10.65
CA VAL A 63 -1.86 1.04 9.74
C VAL A 63 -2.12 1.55 8.31
N PHE A 64 -3.36 1.49 7.84
CA PHE A 64 -3.76 1.99 6.53
C PHE A 64 -3.48 3.51 6.36
N LYS A 65 -3.78 4.33 7.38
CA LYS A 65 -3.41 5.76 7.38
C LYS A 65 -1.90 5.94 7.29
N GLY A 66 -1.13 5.15 8.06
CA GLY A 66 0.33 5.14 7.98
C GLY A 66 0.83 4.77 6.58
N ALA A 67 0.21 3.79 5.92
CA ALA A 67 0.50 3.42 4.54
C ALA A 67 0.24 4.57 3.56
N LEU A 68 -0.77 5.38 3.78
CA LEU A 68 -1.03 6.57 2.97
C LEU A 68 -0.12 7.77 3.33
N GLY A 69 0.78 7.64 4.31
CA GLY A 69 1.78 8.64 4.65
C GLY A 69 1.59 9.35 5.99
N ASP A 70 0.52 9.05 6.75
CA ASP A 70 0.30 9.58 8.09
C ASP A 70 1.12 8.80 9.14
N ARG A 71 2.39 9.19 9.30
CA ARG A 71 3.32 8.56 10.25
C ARG A 71 2.90 8.71 11.72
N ALA A 72 2.05 9.68 12.05
CA ALA A 72 1.53 9.84 13.40
C ALA A 72 0.55 8.72 13.75
N SER A 73 -0.25 8.26 12.77
CA SER A 73 -1.12 7.12 12.94
C SER A 73 -0.34 5.81 13.01
N TYR A 74 0.67 5.62 12.12
CA TYR A 74 1.50 4.42 12.12
C TYR A 74 2.82 4.62 11.37
N ALA A 75 3.92 4.09 11.91
CA ALA A 75 5.26 4.18 11.34
C ALA A 75 6.10 2.88 11.47
N GLY A 76 5.46 1.74 11.77
CA GLY A 76 6.12 0.45 12.05
C GLY A 76 6.55 -0.35 10.83
N PHE A 77 6.55 0.23 9.63
CA PHE A 77 6.93 -0.46 8.40
C PHE A 77 8.44 -0.71 8.30
N SER A 78 8.80 -1.86 7.73
CA SER A 78 10.19 -2.23 7.41
C SER A 78 10.45 -1.94 5.93
N PHE A 79 11.03 -0.79 5.66
CA PHE A 79 11.40 -0.38 4.31
C PHE A 79 12.68 -1.07 3.84
N GLY A 80 12.79 -1.28 2.53
CA GLY A 80 14.02 -1.73 1.90
C GLY A 80 14.97 -0.58 1.59
N GLU A 81 15.53 -0.55 0.37
CA GLU A 81 16.39 0.53 -0.10
C GLU A 81 15.61 1.85 -0.21
N LEU A 82 16.21 2.98 0.19
CA LEU A 82 15.51 4.22 0.47
C LEU A 82 15.69 5.33 -0.58
N SER A 83 16.36 5.07 -1.70
CA SER A 83 16.64 6.12 -2.70
C SER A 83 15.39 6.73 -3.35
N TRP A 84 14.28 6.01 -3.36
CA TRP A 84 12.99 6.49 -3.84
C TRP A 84 12.18 7.26 -2.79
N GLN A 85 12.66 7.32 -1.54
CA GLN A 85 12.04 8.09 -0.48
C GLN A 85 12.34 9.58 -0.64
N ALA A 86 11.32 10.42 -0.55
CA ALA A 86 11.49 11.87 -0.55
C ALA A 86 12.30 12.35 0.66
N ASP A 87 12.18 11.66 1.80
CA ASP A 87 12.96 11.85 3.01
C ASP A 87 13.37 10.48 3.57
N PRO A 88 14.59 10.00 3.31
CA PRO A 88 15.08 8.73 3.82
C PRO A 88 15.13 8.62 5.35
N SER A 89 15.19 9.73 6.08
CA SER A 89 15.17 9.75 7.56
C SER A 89 13.77 9.52 8.12
N LYS A 90 12.75 9.76 7.32
CA LYS A 90 11.33 9.59 7.67
C LYS A 90 10.59 8.83 6.57
N PRO A 91 10.96 7.59 6.28
CA PRO A 91 10.42 6.86 5.16
C PRO A 91 8.90 6.70 5.26
N ARG A 92 8.24 6.69 4.10
CA ARG A 92 6.79 6.59 3.95
C ARG A 92 6.44 5.55 2.90
N TRP A 93 5.27 4.98 3.01
CA TRP A 93 4.80 4.05 2.00
C TRP A 93 4.40 4.79 0.71
N ILE A 94 3.71 5.94 0.81
CA ILE A 94 3.47 6.85 -0.30
C ILE A 94 4.18 8.16 -0.02
N ASN A 95 4.96 8.64 -0.97
CA ASN A 95 5.64 9.92 -0.85
C ASN A 95 4.66 11.10 -0.71
N PRO A 96 5.01 12.11 0.11
CA PRO A 96 4.13 13.24 0.41
C PRO A 96 3.83 14.11 -0.82
N LYS A 97 2.77 14.89 -0.69
CA LYS A 97 2.39 15.90 -1.68
C LYS A 97 3.51 16.91 -1.93
N GLY A 98 3.78 17.19 -3.19
CA GLY A 98 4.78 18.15 -3.64
C GLY A 98 6.22 17.68 -3.49
N SER A 99 6.47 16.43 -3.09
CA SER A 99 7.83 15.93 -2.87
C SER A 99 8.63 15.76 -4.17
N LYS A 100 9.95 16.01 -4.05
CA LYS A 100 10.91 15.89 -5.16
C LYS A 100 12.19 15.22 -4.68
N ILE A 101 12.87 14.50 -5.58
CA ILE A 101 14.24 14.01 -5.43
C ILE A 101 15.05 14.58 -6.59
N SER A 102 16.13 15.32 -6.31
CA SER A 102 16.97 15.96 -7.33
C SER A 102 16.15 16.77 -8.38
N GLY A 103 15.10 17.46 -7.93
CA GLY A 103 14.24 18.26 -8.80
C GLY A 103 13.12 17.49 -9.52
N VAL A 104 13.16 16.17 -9.53
CA VAL A 104 12.14 15.32 -10.15
C VAL A 104 11.00 15.06 -9.17
N SER A 105 9.74 15.24 -9.62
CA SER A 105 8.58 14.98 -8.78
C SER A 105 8.44 13.48 -8.47
N VAL A 106 8.37 13.17 -7.17
CA VAL A 106 8.07 11.83 -6.63
C VAL A 106 6.80 11.85 -5.79
N ASP A 107 5.96 12.88 -5.95
CA ASP A 107 4.66 13.01 -5.31
C ASP A 107 3.76 11.82 -5.67
N GLY A 108 3.32 11.06 -4.67
CA GLY A 108 2.48 9.89 -4.85
C GLY A 108 3.22 8.60 -5.24
N VAL A 109 4.53 8.61 -5.41
CA VAL A 109 5.32 7.39 -5.63
C VAL A 109 5.18 6.45 -4.43
N ILE A 110 5.13 5.15 -4.71
CA ILE A 110 5.24 4.07 -3.72
C ILE A 110 6.70 3.59 -3.71
N PRO A 111 7.57 4.10 -2.82
CA PRO A 111 9.01 3.91 -2.93
C PRO A 111 9.47 2.46 -2.88
N ASP A 112 8.87 1.64 -1.99
CA ASP A 112 9.32 0.25 -1.81
C ASP A 112 8.97 -0.63 -3.01
N ASP A 113 7.95 -0.29 -3.77
CA ASP A 113 7.62 -0.95 -5.03
C ASP A 113 8.40 -0.35 -6.21
N ALA A 114 8.66 0.95 -6.22
CA ALA A 114 9.45 1.62 -7.26
C ALA A 114 10.90 1.11 -7.33
N ARG A 115 11.51 0.80 -6.19
CA ARG A 115 12.91 0.32 -6.08
C ARG A 115 13.14 -1.11 -6.61
N ARG A 116 12.10 -1.83 -7.04
CA ARG A 116 12.21 -3.25 -7.45
C ARG A 116 13.18 -3.49 -8.61
N CYS A 117 13.49 -2.48 -9.37
CA CYS A 117 14.44 -2.54 -10.48
C CYS A 117 15.74 -1.78 -10.21
N GLY A 118 15.91 -1.20 -9.05
CA GLY A 118 17.10 -0.46 -8.67
C GLY A 118 16.82 0.88 -7.99
N SER A 119 17.91 1.63 -7.76
CA SER A 119 17.86 2.92 -7.11
C SER A 119 17.17 3.99 -7.96
N PHE A 120 16.84 5.12 -7.35
CA PHE A 120 16.27 6.28 -8.04
C PHE A 120 17.14 6.75 -9.23
N SER A 121 18.47 6.66 -9.12
CA SER A 121 19.41 7.03 -10.17
C SER A 121 19.35 6.15 -11.43
N THR A 122 18.92 4.89 -11.28
CA THR A 122 18.73 3.97 -12.41
C THR A 122 17.38 4.15 -13.10
N GLY A 123 16.48 4.90 -12.47
CA GLY A 123 15.13 5.14 -12.95
C GLY A 123 14.16 3.99 -12.72
N LEU A 124 12.90 4.22 -13.06
CA LEU A 124 11.86 3.22 -13.00
C LEU A 124 11.92 2.31 -14.23
N CYS A 125 12.19 1.03 -14.03
CA CYS A 125 12.23 0.07 -15.12
C CYS A 125 10.85 -0.56 -15.41
N LYS A 126 10.05 -0.79 -14.35
CA LYS A 126 8.72 -1.41 -14.40
C LYS A 126 7.80 -0.73 -13.40
N SER A 127 6.55 -0.55 -13.79
CA SER A 127 5.51 0.00 -12.92
C SER A 127 4.60 -1.07 -12.29
N ASP A 128 4.77 -2.34 -12.65
CA ASP A 128 3.87 -3.45 -12.30
C ASP A 128 3.65 -3.56 -10.79
N TYR A 129 4.74 -3.61 -10.02
CA TYR A 129 4.65 -3.70 -8.55
C TYR A 129 3.93 -2.52 -7.92
N MET A 130 4.12 -1.31 -8.46
CA MET A 130 3.39 -0.14 -7.97
C MET A 130 1.90 -0.21 -8.30
N TRP A 131 1.52 -0.74 -9.48
CA TRP A 131 0.12 -0.99 -9.81
C TRP A 131 -0.48 -2.06 -8.92
N GLU A 132 0.24 -3.16 -8.64
CA GLU A 132 -0.19 -4.18 -7.69
C GLU A 132 -0.35 -3.61 -6.27
N GLY A 133 0.60 -2.78 -5.83
CA GLY A 133 0.52 -2.08 -4.56
C GLY A 133 -0.70 -1.17 -4.48
N LEU A 134 -0.92 -0.37 -5.52
CA LEU A 134 -2.07 0.53 -5.58
C LEU A 134 -3.41 -0.23 -5.61
N GLN A 135 -3.48 -1.38 -6.28
CA GLN A 135 -4.68 -2.21 -6.31
C GLN A 135 -5.13 -2.60 -4.90
N GLY A 136 -4.24 -3.11 -4.07
CA GLY A 136 -4.58 -3.47 -2.69
C GLY A 136 -5.02 -2.27 -1.85
N ILE A 137 -4.38 -1.10 -2.04
CA ILE A 137 -4.76 0.16 -1.38
C ILE A 137 -6.18 0.59 -1.78
N VAL A 138 -6.50 0.55 -3.07
CA VAL A 138 -7.83 0.96 -3.58
C VAL A 138 -8.92 0.04 -3.05
N VAL A 139 -8.70 -1.28 -3.04
CA VAL A 139 -9.66 -2.25 -2.50
C VAL A 139 -9.89 -2.00 -1.00
N ALA A 140 -8.82 -1.79 -0.23
CA ALA A 140 -8.93 -1.45 1.19
C ALA A 140 -9.70 -0.13 1.41
N ALA A 141 -9.39 0.91 0.63
CA ALA A 141 -10.05 2.21 0.70
C ALA A 141 -11.54 2.12 0.39
N GLU A 142 -11.92 1.35 -0.62
CA GLU A 142 -13.33 1.16 -1.00
C GLU A 142 -14.13 0.47 0.12
N MET A 143 -13.57 -0.56 0.73
CA MET A 143 -14.22 -1.23 1.86
C MET A 143 -14.39 -0.28 3.06
N LEU A 144 -13.36 0.50 3.38
CA LEU A 144 -13.42 1.50 4.44
C LEU A 144 -14.41 2.62 4.09
N HIS A 145 -14.46 3.07 2.84
CA HIS A 145 -15.41 4.07 2.38
C HIS A 145 -16.86 3.60 2.55
N ARG A 146 -17.16 2.37 2.16
CA ARG A 146 -18.48 1.75 2.40
C ARG A 146 -18.81 1.59 3.88
N ALA A 147 -17.81 1.47 4.72
CA ALA A 147 -17.97 1.43 6.17
C ALA A 147 -18.06 2.83 6.82
N GLY A 148 -18.11 3.93 6.03
CA GLY A 148 -18.29 5.30 6.49
C GLY A 148 -16.99 6.06 6.78
N TYR A 149 -15.82 5.54 6.44
CA TYR A 149 -14.55 6.25 6.60
C TYR A 149 -14.20 7.05 5.34
N PRO A 150 -13.64 8.28 5.43
CA PRO A 150 -13.25 9.08 4.27
C PRO A 150 -11.89 8.62 3.70
N ALA A 151 -11.76 7.32 3.38
CA ALA A 151 -10.48 6.68 3.09
C ALA A 151 -9.75 7.24 1.85
N PHE A 152 -10.50 7.73 0.86
CA PHE A 152 -9.92 8.36 -0.35
C PHE A 152 -9.40 9.78 -0.09
N GLU A 153 -9.80 10.42 1.01
CA GLU A 153 -9.35 11.78 1.34
C GLU A 153 -8.10 11.79 2.25
N PHE A 154 -7.71 10.64 2.80
CA PHE A 154 -6.56 10.57 3.71
C PHE A 154 -5.26 11.07 3.06
N SER A 155 -4.44 11.75 3.87
CA SER A 155 -3.09 12.20 3.50
C SER A 155 -3.05 12.98 2.18
N ASP A 156 -3.88 14.02 2.05
CA ASP A 156 -3.99 14.84 0.84
C ASP A 156 -4.31 14.01 -0.42
N ARG A 157 -5.27 13.12 -0.32
CA ARG A 157 -5.68 12.22 -1.40
C ARG A 157 -4.52 11.39 -1.95
N ALA A 158 -3.77 10.78 -1.06
CA ALA A 158 -2.57 10.01 -1.42
C ALA A 158 -2.83 8.98 -2.53
N ILE A 159 -3.98 8.31 -2.49
CA ILE A 159 -4.38 7.32 -3.51
C ILE A 159 -4.49 7.97 -4.89
N LEU A 160 -5.20 9.11 -5.00
CA LEU A 160 -5.35 9.83 -6.25
C LEU A 160 -3.99 10.31 -6.80
N ARG A 161 -3.12 10.81 -5.92
CA ARG A 161 -1.76 11.25 -6.31
C ARG A 161 -0.92 10.09 -6.85
N SER A 162 -1.02 8.90 -6.22
CA SER A 162 -0.35 7.68 -6.72
C SER A 162 -0.89 7.25 -8.09
N MET A 163 -2.20 7.28 -8.28
CA MET A 163 -2.82 6.98 -9.57
C MET A 163 -2.35 7.95 -10.67
N GLN A 164 -2.35 9.24 -10.37
CA GLN A 164 -1.90 10.29 -11.30
C GLN A 164 -0.43 10.12 -11.68
N TRP A 165 0.44 9.85 -10.70
CA TRP A 165 1.86 9.64 -10.96
C TRP A 165 2.08 8.41 -11.85
N LEU A 166 1.46 7.29 -11.53
CA LEU A 166 1.55 6.04 -12.31
C LEU A 166 1.00 6.21 -13.72
N HIS A 167 -0.17 6.85 -13.87
CA HIS A 167 -0.77 7.12 -15.17
C HIS A 167 0.18 7.95 -16.06
N ASN A 168 0.70 9.07 -15.53
CA ASN A 168 1.60 9.94 -16.25
C ASN A 168 2.92 9.25 -16.63
N THR A 169 3.45 8.41 -15.74
CA THR A 169 4.68 7.64 -15.97
C THR A 169 4.48 6.58 -17.04
N THR A 170 3.36 5.85 -16.98
CA THR A 170 3.01 4.82 -17.99
C THR A 170 2.83 5.45 -19.37
N LEU A 171 2.16 6.62 -19.47
CA LEU A 171 1.98 7.32 -20.75
C LEU A 171 3.29 7.80 -21.35
N LYS A 172 4.22 8.30 -20.52
CA LYS A 172 5.55 8.70 -20.98
C LYS A 172 6.34 7.51 -21.52
N ASN A 173 6.28 6.37 -20.85
CA ASN A 173 6.96 5.16 -21.27
C ASN A 173 6.35 4.56 -22.55
N ARG A 174 5.02 4.64 -22.73
CA ARG A 174 4.38 4.19 -24.00
C ARG A 174 4.83 4.95 -25.23
N LYS A 175 5.21 6.22 -25.11
CA LYS A 175 5.76 6.99 -26.23
C LYS A 175 7.14 6.49 -26.68
N ASN A 176 7.85 5.76 -25.82
CA ASN A 176 9.17 5.21 -26.11
C ASN A 176 9.12 3.72 -26.56
N PHE A 177 7.95 3.10 -26.51
CA PHE A 177 7.72 1.77 -27.05
C PHE A 177 6.71 1.91 -28.20
N PRO A 178 7.13 1.75 -29.47
CA PRO A 178 6.20 1.67 -30.58
C PRO A 178 5.26 0.49 -30.30
N ALA A 179 3.98 0.70 -30.51
CA ALA A 179 3.00 -0.37 -30.47
C ALA A 179 3.47 -1.47 -31.42
N GLU A 180 3.75 -2.65 -30.88
CA GLU A 180 3.89 -3.82 -31.74
C GLU A 180 2.55 -4.01 -32.44
N GLY A 181 2.57 -3.91 -33.78
CA GLY A 181 1.41 -4.09 -34.64
C GLY A 181 0.91 -5.52 -34.65
#